data_fb805888c61bf1feaab2c5e26fdda0d0
#
_entry.id   fb805888c61bf1feaab2c5e26fdda0d0
#
_cell.length_a   1.000
_cell.length_b   1.000
_cell.length_c   1.000
_cell.angle_alpha   90.00
_cell.angle_beta   90.00
_cell.angle_gamma   90.00
#
_symmetry.space_group_name_H-M   'P 1'
#
loop_
_entity.id
_entity.type
_entity.pdbx_description
1 polymer ?
#
loop_
_entity_poly.entity_id
_entity_poly.type
_entity_poly.pdbx_seq_one_letter_code
_entity_poly.pdbx_strand_id
1 'polypeptide(L)'
;PKGSLDASNLQIPHPHPGNSIDQTLLVRRPRAREKQIEPPGQHPRRSSPRGQHPRLRGLPRPKLGGCARAPLLPAAAVKRPIGFAPLECGMAASSALAPPGFPAELHAGNRERLVAALRGKLSGSARPLRGLALLQGGEEQNRHCTDHLELFRQESYFAYLFGVREPGFYGAIDIASGQSILFAPRLPADYAVWMGEIKPLSYFKDRYKVDVVFYVDEIAQVLQDKFSEHGKPLLFLLYGKSSDSGNYSKPATFEGIEKFDTDLSTLHPIITECRVVKSDTEIALMQYANDVSSEAHIEVMRQVKPGMKEYQLESIFLHHAYMYGACRHCSYTCICATGENSSVLHYGHTAAPNDRTLNDGDMALMDMGAEYSFYGSDITCSYPINGKFNSNQTIVYNAVLKAHNAVISHMQPGVKWIDMHKLAEKTILESLEKENIIHGDIGAMMARRLGAVFMPHGLGHLLGIDTHDPGGYPEGLERPKEPGLSSLRTIRELKEGMVITVEPGCYFIDALLRPARDDPISSKFFNWEEIEKYKNFGGVRIESDLYVTAQGCKNMTNVPRETWEIEAVMAGAPWPSRVSGPSVARTENGMPKA
;
A
#
# COMPACT_ATOMS: atom_id res chain seq x y z
N PRO A 1 -21.16 31.60 37.68
CA PRO A 1 -20.02 30.73 37.58
C PRO A 1 -19.90 30.22 36.15
N LYS A 2 -18.92 30.75 35.51
CA LYS A 2 -18.58 30.51 34.10
C LYS A 2 -17.76 29.23 34.03
N GLY A 3 -18.24 28.21 33.35
CA GLY A 3 -17.44 27.07 32.91
C GLY A 3 -17.10 27.29 31.44
N SER A 4 -15.83 27.62 31.17
CA SER A 4 -15.26 27.65 29.81
C SER A 4 -15.07 26.22 29.34
N LEU A 5 -15.72 25.82 28.26
CA LEU A 5 -15.47 24.60 27.52
C LEU A 5 -14.20 24.84 26.67
N ASP A 6 -13.15 24.15 27.03
CA ASP A 6 -11.88 24.16 26.34
C ASP A 6 -12.00 23.35 25.04
N ALA A 7 -11.84 24.03 23.89
CA ALA A 7 -12.02 23.48 22.55
C ALA A 7 -10.77 22.72 22.02
N SER A 8 -9.91 22.22 22.91
CA SER A 8 -8.60 21.67 22.54
C SER A 8 -8.53 20.14 22.32
N ASN A 9 -9.65 19.40 22.31
CA ASN A 9 -9.64 17.93 22.19
C ASN A 9 -10.60 17.38 21.12
N LEU A 10 -10.50 17.86 19.89
CA LEU A 10 -11.03 17.13 18.73
C LEU A 10 -9.88 16.44 17.99
N GLN A 11 -9.30 15.43 18.62
CA GLN A 11 -8.54 14.42 17.91
C GLN A 11 -9.53 13.50 17.19
N ILE A 12 -9.59 13.59 15.86
CA ILE A 12 -10.22 12.58 15.02
C ILE A 12 -9.37 11.31 15.14
N PRO A 13 -9.90 10.20 15.67
CA PRO A 13 -9.14 8.96 15.72
C PRO A 13 -8.94 8.44 14.29
N HIS A 14 -7.69 8.32 13.84
CA HIS A 14 -7.36 7.52 12.68
C HIS A 14 -7.75 6.07 12.96
N PRO A 15 -8.42 5.36 12.04
CA PRO A 15 -8.66 3.94 12.19
C PRO A 15 -7.29 3.23 12.09
N HIS A 16 -6.80 2.71 13.21
CA HIS A 16 -5.65 1.83 13.24
C HIS A 16 -6.05 0.46 12.69
N PRO A 17 -5.36 -0.09 11.71
CA PRO A 17 -5.45 -1.52 11.42
C PRO A 17 -4.72 -2.28 12.54
N GLY A 18 -5.44 -3.04 13.33
CA GLY A 18 -4.88 -4.05 14.23
C GLY A 18 -4.76 -3.67 15.70
N ASN A 19 -5.85 -3.33 16.36
CA ASN A 19 -5.96 -3.54 17.80
C ASN A 19 -6.72 -4.85 18.04
N SER A 20 -5.99 -5.86 18.54
CA SER A 20 -6.59 -6.98 19.25
C SER A 20 -7.43 -6.38 20.39
N ILE A 21 -8.73 -6.64 20.37
CA ILE A 21 -9.65 -6.27 21.43
C ILE A 21 -9.24 -7.09 22.67
N ASP A 22 -8.68 -6.43 23.66
CA ASP A 22 -8.46 -6.99 24.98
C ASP A 22 -9.85 -7.20 25.63
N GLN A 23 -10.25 -8.47 25.75
CA GLN A 23 -11.54 -8.90 26.29
C GLN A 23 -11.60 -8.83 27.84
N THR A 24 -11.10 -7.78 28.46
CA THR A 24 -11.11 -7.65 29.94
C THR A 24 -11.88 -6.43 30.45
N LEU A 25 -12.98 -6.07 29.80
CA LEU A 25 -13.91 -5.09 30.40
C LEU A 25 -15.36 -5.44 30.07
N LEU A 26 -15.86 -6.51 30.71
CA LEU A 26 -17.30 -6.79 30.79
C LEU A 26 -17.73 -7.17 32.20
N VAL A 27 -18.53 -6.26 32.76
CA VAL A 27 -19.62 -6.54 33.71
C VAL A 27 -19.26 -6.87 35.15
N ARG A 28 -19.25 -5.81 35.97
CA ARG A 28 -19.58 -5.96 37.41
C ARG A 28 -21.06 -6.41 37.53
N ARG A 29 -21.27 -7.67 37.97
CA ARG A 29 -22.52 -8.14 38.60
C ARG A 29 -22.25 -8.49 40.06
N PRO A 30 -23.26 -8.43 40.95
CA PRO A 30 -23.06 -8.45 42.40
C PRO A 30 -22.75 -9.84 42.94
N ARG A 31 -21.98 -9.86 44.02
CA ARG A 31 -21.56 -11.06 44.79
C ARG A 31 -22.76 -11.89 45.25
N ALA A 32 -22.75 -13.18 44.91
CA ALA A 32 -23.48 -14.22 45.64
C ALA A 32 -22.49 -15.30 46.09
N ARG A 33 -22.73 -15.76 47.30
CA ARG A 33 -21.90 -16.58 48.20
C ARG A 33 -21.23 -17.81 47.54
N GLU A 34 -19.97 -18.02 47.90
CA GLU A 34 -19.20 -19.25 47.76
C GLU A 34 -19.89 -20.44 48.44
N LYS A 35 -19.99 -21.56 47.72
CA LYS A 35 -20.05 -22.91 48.27
C LYS A 35 -18.86 -23.67 47.70
N GLN A 36 -17.99 -24.12 48.63
CA GLN A 36 -16.89 -25.03 48.37
C GLN A 36 -17.45 -26.37 47.85
N ILE A 37 -16.87 -26.91 46.80
CA ILE A 37 -17.04 -28.29 46.35
C ILE A 37 -15.63 -28.87 46.17
N GLU A 38 -15.35 -29.94 46.92
CA GLU A 38 -14.12 -30.74 46.91
C GLU A 38 -13.99 -31.56 45.61
N PRO A 39 -12.75 -31.96 45.22
CA PRO A 39 -12.51 -32.75 44.02
C PRO A 39 -12.81 -34.24 44.24
N PRO A 40 -13.39 -34.99 43.27
CA PRO A 40 -13.59 -36.42 43.38
C PRO A 40 -12.34 -37.22 43.03
N GLY A 41 -12.12 -38.23 43.89
CA GLY A 41 -10.99 -39.12 43.91
C GLY A 41 -10.89 -40.09 42.74
N GLN A 42 -9.68 -40.63 42.65
CA GLN A 42 -9.26 -41.74 41.77
C GLN A 42 -10.03 -43.02 42.09
N HIS A 43 -10.48 -43.73 41.06
CA HIS A 43 -10.74 -45.18 41.17
C HIS A 43 -10.36 -45.94 39.87
N PRO A 44 -10.13 -47.25 39.89
CA PRO A 44 -9.00 -47.88 39.24
C PRO A 44 -9.33 -48.64 37.94
N ARG A 45 -8.26 -49.03 37.25
CA ARG A 45 -8.25 -49.88 36.05
C ARG A 45 -9.05 -51.16 36.22
N ARG A 46 -9.90 -51.49 35.23
CA ARG A 46 -10.31 -52.87 34.96
C ARG A 46 -10.07 -53.22 33.49
N SER A 47 -9.53 -54.40 33.34
CA SER A 47 -9.10 -55.14 32.16
C SER A 47 -10.22 -55.48 31.18
N SER A 48 -9.80 -55.61 29.92
CA SER A 48 -10.56 -56.05 28.74
C SER A 48 -11.29 -57.37 28.89
N PRO A 49 -12.27 -57.70 28.01
CA PRO A 49 -11.96 -58.73 27.04
C PRO A 49 -12.37 -58.45 25.58
N ARG A 50 -11.68 -59.19 24.69
CA ARG A 50 -11.86 -59.28 23.25
C ARG A 50 -13.29 -59.73 22.88
N GLY A 51 -13.88 -59.10 21.84
CA GLY A 51 -15.12 -59.55 21.24
C GLY A 51 -15.18 -59.15 19.75
N GLN A 52 -14.88 -60.07 18.92
CA GLN A 52 -15.36 -60.48 17.61
C GLN A 52 -16.08 -59.47 16.71
N HIS A 53 -15.50 -59.25 15.51
CA HIS A 53 -16.12 -58.65 14.35
C HIS A 53 -17.28 -59.46 13.78
N PRO A 54 -18.41 -58.88 13.37
CA PRO A 54 -19.35 -59.52 12.45
C PRO A 54 -18.98 -59.19 10.99
N ARG A 55 -18.84 -60.22 10.19
CA ARG A 55 -18.72 -60.19 8.74
C ARG A 55 -20.03 -59.69 8.13
N LEU A 56 -19.97 -58.59 7.35
CA LEU A 56 -21.07 -58.20 6.47
C LEU A 56 -21.01 -59.03 5.18
N ARG A 57 -22.07 -59.83 4.99
CA ARG A 57 -22.34 -60.60 3.75
C ARG A 57 -22.70 -59.65 2.62
N GLY A 58 -22.25 -60.03 1.38
CA GLY A 58 -22.42 -59.29 0.17
C GLY A 58 -23.87 -59.11 -0.30
N LEU A 59 -24.09 -58.00 -0.95
CA LEU A 59 -25.26 -57.73 -1.80
C LEU A 59 -24.89 -57.93 -3.28
N PRO A 60 -25.81 -58.47 -4.09
CA PRO A 60 -25.52 -58.90 -5.47
C PRO A 60 -25.43 -57.74 -6.44
N ARG A 61 -24.54 -57.89 -7.44
CA ARG A 61 -24.41 -56.97 -8.59
C ARG A 61 -25.66 -57.05 -9.49
N PRO A 62 -26.22 -55.90 -10.00
CA PRO A 62 -27.21 -55.94 -11.02
C PRO A 62 -26.58 -56.24 -12.40
N LYS A 63 -27.23 -57.15 -13.12
CA LYS A 63 -26.89 -57.55 -14.50
C LYS A 63 -27.17 -56.40 -15.47
N LEU A 64 -26.25 -56.16 -16.40
CA LEU A 64 -26.45 -55.33 -17.59
C LEU A 64 -27.53 -55.95 -18.47
N GLY A 65 -28.66 -55.30 -18.61
CA GLY A 65 -29.73 -55.60 -19.55
C GLY A 65 -29.74 -54.57 -20.68
N GLY A 66 -29.97 -55.08 -21.91
CA GLY A 66 -29.73 -54.42 -23.17
C GLY A 66 -30.51 -53.13 -23.44
N CYS A 67 -29.90 -52.27 -24.25
CA CYS A 67 -30.46 -51.06 -24.85
C CYS A 67 -31.60 -51.40 -25.80
N ALA A 68 -32.83 -51.02 -25.45
CA ALA A 68 -33.92 -50.87 -26.40
C ALA A 68 -33.97 -49.38 -26.85
N ARG A 69 -33.90 -49.17 -28.16
CA ARG A 69 -34.05 -47.84 -28.80
C ARG A 69 -35.49 -47.35 -28.60
N ALA A 70 -35.68 -46.20 -28.00
CA ALA A 70 -36.93 -45.45 -28.00
C ALA A 70 -37.00 -44.51 -29.24
N PRO A 71 -38.19 -44.28 -29.80
CA PRO A 71 -38.33 -43.49 -31.02
C PRO A 71 -38.17 -41.99 -30.78
N LEU A 72 -37.55 -41.32 -31.76
CA LEU A 72 -37.37 -39.88 -31.83
C LEU A 72 -38.72 -39.15 -31.95
N LEU A 73 -39.05 -38.32 -30.96
CA LEU A 73 -40.10 -37.31 -31.08
C LEU A 73 -39.54 -36.06 -31.81
N PRO A 74 -40.36 -35.32 -32.60
CA PRO A 74 -39.87 -34.18 -33.37
C PRO A 74 -39.49 -33.00 -32.49
N ALA A 75 -38.39 -32.37 -32.85
CA ALA A 75 -37.81 -31.20 -32.16
C ALA A 75 -38.79 -30.02 -32.16
N ALA A 76 -39.34 -29.71 -30.97
CA ALA A 76 -39.92 -28.41 -30.70
C ALA A 76 -38.81 -27.36 -30.72
N ALA A 77 -39.04 -26.27 -31.46
CA ALA A 77 -38.09 -25.16 -31.59
C ALA A 77 -37.75 -24.57 -30.23
N VAL A 78 -36.59 -24.96 -29.68
CA VAL A 78 -35.96 -24.25 -28.55
C VAL A 78 -35.47 -22.91 -29.09
N LYS A 79 -36.07 -21.82 -28.65
CA LYS A 79 -35.56 -20.47 -28.86
C LYS A 79 -34.09 -20.47 -28.43
N ARG A 80 -33.19 -20.17 -29.37
CA ARG A 80 -31.77 -20.00 -29.12
C ARG A 80 -31.62 -18.99 -27.99
N PRO A 81 -30.78 -19.25 -26.97
CA PRO A 81 -30.38 -18.21 -26.03
C PRO A 81 -29.70 -17.11 -26.85
N ILE A 82 -29.94 -15.87 -26.43
CA ILE A 82 -29.35 -14.66 -26.97
C ILE A 82 -27.86 -14.94 -27.18
N GLY A 83 -27.47 -15.00 -28.47
CA GLY A 83 -26.07 -15.23 -28.80
C GLY A 83 -25.24 -14.07 -28.21
N PHE A 84 -24.42 -14.38 -27.27
CA PHE A 84 -23.21 -13.60 -27.09
C PHE A 84 -22.49 -13.66 -28.42
N ALA A 85 -22.48 -12.54 -29.16
CA ALA A 85 -21.48 -12.34 -30.19
C ALA A 85 -20.14 -12.70 -29.53
N PRO A 86 -19.26 -13.49 -30.16
CA PRO A 86 -17.91 -13.57 -29.67
C PRO A 86 -17.46 -12.10 -29.63
N LEU A 87 -17.19 -11.58 -28.43
CA LEU A 87 -16.28 -10.49 -28.29
C LEU A 87 -15.06 -10.98 -29.09
N GLU A 88 -14.88 -10.44 -30.31
CA GLU A 88 -13.55 -10.35 -30.85
C GLU A 88 -12.77 -9.60 -29.78
N CYS A 89 -12.19 -10.38 -28.87
CA CYS A 89 -11.07 -9.98 -28.08
C CYS A 89 -9.99 -9.73 -29.14
N GLY A 90 -10.05 -8.54 -29.75
CA GLY A 90 -8.88 -7.95 -30.32
C GLY A 90 -7.93 -7.97 -29.17
N MET A 91 -6.96 -8.91 -29.19
CA MET A 91 -5.86 -8.92 -28.27
C MET A 91 -5.32 -7.51 -28.32
N ALA A 92 -5.69 -6.71 -27.33
CA ALA A 92 -5.09 -5.41 -27.12
C ALA A 92 -3.61 -5.67 -27.27
N ALA A 93 -2.96 -4.90 -28.12
CA ALA A 93 -1.54 -5.05 -28.41
C ALA A 93 -0.85 -5.39 -27.10
N SER A 94 -0.17 -6.53 -27.05
CA SER A 94 0.56 -6.97 -25.86
C SER A 94 1.25 -5.73 -25.28
N SER A 95 1.04 -5.44 -24.01
CA SER A 95 1.72 -4.33 -23.34
C SER A 95 3.17 -4.33 -23.83
N ALA A 96 3.64 -3.21 -24.36
CA ALA A 96 5.02 -3.08 -24.85
C ALA A 96 6.04 -3.18 -23.69
N LEU A 97 5.55 -3.31 -22.45
CA LEU A 97 6.33 -3.37 -21.23
C LEU A 97 6.91 -4.77 -21.04
N ALA A 98 8.22 -4.89 -21.21
CA ALA A 98 8.95 -6.10 -20.84
C ALA A 98 9.33 -6.01 -19.36
N PRO A 99 8.89 -6.96 -18.51
CA PRO A 99 9.27 -6.96 -17.10
C PRO A 99 10.79 -6.96 -16.93
N PRO A 100 11.38 -6.05 -16.14
CA PRO A 100 12.79 -6.11 -15.81
C PRO A 100 13.14 -7.45 -15.15
N GLY A 101 14.36 -7.94 -15.37
CA GLY A 101 14.85 -9.14 -14.69
C GLY A 101 14.95 -8.95 -13.17
N PHE A 102 15.16 -10.05 -12.44
CA PHE A 102 15.36 -9.97 -10.99
C PHE A 102 16.62 -9.14 -10.65
N PRO A 103 16.50 -8.06 -9.87
CA PRO A 103 17.58 -7.09 -9.67
C PRO A 103 18.50 -7.50 -8.50
N ALA A 104 19.17 -8.66 -8.55
CA ALA A 104 20.01 -9.16 -7.46
C ALA A 104 21.13 -8.19 -7.07
N GLU A 105 21.71 -7.50 -8.03
CA GLU A 105 22.76 -6.50 -7.85
C GLU A 105 22.26 -5.27 -7.08
N LEU A 106 20.98 -4.90 -7.20
CA LEU A 106 20.35 -3.85 -6.40
C LEU A 106 20.49 -4.14 -4.91
N HIS A 107 20.13 -5.35 -4.49
CA HIS A 107 20.16 -5.74 -3.08
C HIS A 107 21.60 -5.84 -2.54
N ALA A 108 22.57 -6.20 -3.38
CA ALA A 108 23.99 -6.13 -3.03
C ALA A 108 24.42 -4.67 -2.77
N GLY A 109 24.08 -3.75 -3.67
CA GLY A 109 24.34 -2.31 -3.49
C GLY A 109 23.64 -1.72 -2.25
N ASN A 110 22.43 -2.17 -1.92
CA ASN A 110 21.73 -1.75 -0.72
C ASN A 110 22.44 -2.23 0.57
N ARG A 111 23.02 -3.44 0.57
CA ARG A 111 23.86 -3.94 1.67
C ARG A 111 25.13 -3.11 1.83
N GLU A 112 25.80 -2.78 0.74
CA GLU A 112 27.00 -1.93 0.75
C GLU A 112 26.67 -0.52 1.31
N ARG A 113 25.56 0.07 0.88
CA ARG A 113 25.05 1.36 1.40
C ARG A 113 24.80 1.30 2.90
N LEU A 114 24.14 0.25 3.38
CA LEU A 114 23.90 0.07 4.82
C LEU A 114 25.21 -0.07 5.60
N VAL A 115 26.16 -0.89 5.12
CA VAL A 115 27.47 -1.07 5.77
C VAL A 115 28.23 0.25 5.85
N ALA A 116 28.26 1.04 4.77
CA ALA A 116 28.88 2.36 4.75
C ALA A 116 28.26 3.32 5.78
N ALA A 117 26.93 3.35 5.86
CA ALA A 117 26.19 4.19 6.81
C ALA A 117 26.43 3.75 8.26
N LEU A 118 26.40 2.45 8.56
CA LEU A 118 26.71 1.91 9.89
C LEU A 118 28.16 2.21 10.30
N ARG A 119 29.13 2.02 9.42
CA ARG A 119 30.54 2.38 9.67
C ARG A 119 30.69 3.86 9.95
N GLY A 120 30.06 4.72 9.18
CA GLY A 120 30.07 6.17 9.41
C GLY A 120 29.51 6.56 10.78
N LYS A 121 28.41 5.96 11.20
CA LYS A 121 27.81 6.20 12.51
C LYS A 121 28.66 5.67 13.68
N LEU A 122 29.23 4.47 13.51
CA LEU A 122 30.00 3.80 14.58
C LEU A 122 31.41 4.35 14.72
N SER A 123 32.06 4.84 13.66
CA SER A 123 33.39 5.45 13.72
C SER A 123 33.44 6.73 14.57
N GLY A 124 32.31 7.43 14.72
CA GLY A 124 32.18 8.59 15.61
C GLY A 124 31.87 8.24 17.07
N SER A 125 31.73 6.95 17.42
CA SER A 125 31.41 6.47 18.76
C SER A 125 32.61 5.73 19.36
N ALA A 126 32.66 5.63 20.70
CA ALA A 126 33.65 4.80 21.39
C ALA A 126 33.45 3.28 21.19
N ARG A 127 32.46 2.87 20.40
CA ARG A 127 32.15 1.47 20.08
C ARG A 127 33.07 0.97 18.96
N PRO A 128 33.62 -0.26 19.06
CA PRO A 128 34.40 -0.83 17.97
C PRO A 128 33.52 -1.06 16.73
N LEU A 129 34.12 -0.95 15.53
CA LEU A 129 33.48 -1.29 14.23
C LEU A 129 33.25 -2.82 14.11
N ARG A 130 32.58 -3.40 15.10
CA ARG A 130 32.32 -4.84 15.20
C ARG A 130 30.85 -5.07 15.41
N GLY A 131 30.36 -6.17 14.86
CA GLY A 131 29.00 -6.61 15.02
C GLY A 131 28.35 -6.96 13.69
N LEU A 132 27.20 -7.56 13.79
CA LEU A 132 26.44 -8.00 12.65
C LEU A 132 25.08 -7.30 12.64
N ALA A 133 24.69 -6.73 11.51
CA ALA A 133 23.30 -6.38 11.27
C ALA A 133 22.54 -7.68 10.96
N LEU A 134 21.57 -8.05 11.81
CA LEU A 134 20.80 -9.29 11.66
C LEU A 134 19.31 -8.96 11.51
N LEU A 135 18.71 -9.49 10.43
CA LEU A 135 17.30 -9.36 10.13
C LEU A 135 16.64 -10.72 9.98
N GLN A 136 15.39 -10.80 10.39
CA GLN A 136 14.50 -11.93 10.13
C GLN A 136 13.57 -11.57 8.97
N GLY A 137 13.47 -12.44 7.97
CA GLY A 137 12.50 -12.32 6.90
C GLY A 137 11.08 -12.66 7.34
N GLY A 138 10.12 -12.45 6.46
CA GLY A 138 8.73 -12.82 6.67
C GLY A 138 8.54 -14.33 6.74
N GLU A 139 7.50 -14.73 7.44
CA GLU A 139 7.04 -16.13 7.57
C GLU A 139 5.70 -16.30 6.87
N GLU A 140 5.40 -17.50 6.39
CA GLU A 140 4.06 -17.84 5.89
C GLU A 140 3.01 -17.65 6.97
N GLN A 141 1.84 -17.14 6.58
CA GLN A 141 0.71 -16.90 7.47
C GLN A 141 -0.47 -17.75 7.02
N ASN A 142 -0.99 -18.57 7.94
CA ASN A 142 -2.23 -19.28 7.72
C ASN A 142 -3.42 -18.34 7.87
N ARG A 143 -4.47 -18.59 7.09
CA ARG A 143 -5.77 -17.94 7.32
C ARG A 143 -6.36 -18.44 8.63
N HIS A 144 -6.06 -17.72 9.71
CA HIS A 144 -6.40 -18.07 11.09
C HIS A 144 -5.93 -19.49 11.46
N CYS A 145 -6.86 -20.40 11.82
CA CYS A 145 -6.58 -21.78 12.20
C CYS A 145 -6.70 -22.78 11.03
N THR A 146 -6.84 -22.30 9.79
CA THR A 146 -6.96 -23.19 8.63
C THR A 146 -5.58 -23.58 8.09
N ASP A 147 -5.52 -24.58 7.24
CA ASP A 147 -4.34 -24.99 6.48
C ASP A 147 -4.11 -24.16 5.20
N HIS A 148 -4.99 -23.17 4.93
CA HIS A 148 -4.84 -22.28 3.78
C HIS A 148 -3.82 -21.18 4.07
N LEU A 149 -2.80 -21.06 3.22
CA LEU A 149 -1.80 -20.01 3.32
C LEU A 149 -2.28 -18.73 2.62
N GLU A 150 -2.09 -17.59 3.27
CA GLU A 150 -2.26 -16.29 2.63
C GLU A 150 -1.13 -16.03 1.61
N LEU A 151 -1.39 -15.15 0.63
CA LEU A 151 -0.38 -14.79 -0.35
C LEU A 151 0.83 -14.16 0.35
N PHE A 152 1.99 -14.83 0.26
CA PHE A 152 3.21 -14.37 0.91
C PHE A 152 3.76 -13.10 0.28
N ARG A 153 4.09 -12.12 1.11
CA ARG A 153 4.92 -10.97 0.79
C ARG A 153 6.02 -10.83 1.84
N GLN A 154 7.24 -10.62 1.37
CA GLN A 154 8.41 -10.50 2.22
C GLN A 154 8.37 -9.25 3.11
N GLU A 155 9.01 -9.31 4.29
CA GLU A 155 9.23 -8.16 5.17
C GLU A 155 10.09 -7.09 4.45
N SER A 156 9.68 -5.83 4.54
CA SER A 156 10.18 -4.78 3.65
C SER A 156 11.65 -4.43 3.83
N TYR A 157 12.18 -4.39 5.07
CA TYR A 157 13.60 -4.13 5.30
C TYR A 157 14.48 -5.32 4.91
N PHE A 158 13.97 -6.54 5.11
CA PHE A 158 14.62 -7.75 4.65
C PHE A 158 14.64 -7.82 3.11
N ALA A 159 13.52 -7.49 2.48
CA ALA A 159 13.43 -7.38 1.02
C ALA A 159 14.42 -6.35 0.47
N TYR A 160 14.53 -5.17 1.10
CA TYR A 160 15.48 -4.12 0.72
C TYR A 160 16.92 -4.62 0.64
N LEU A 161 17.36 -5.41 1.66
CA LEU A 161 18.75 -5.87 1.75
C LEU A 161 19.04 -7.16 0.95
N PHE A 162 18.08 -8.08 0.88
CA PHE A 162 18.35 -9.42 0.37
C PHE A 162 17.53 -9.80 -0.87
N GLY A 163 16.38 -9.18 -1.09
CA GLY A 163 15.49 -9.45 -2.21
C GLY A 163 14.92 -10.88 -2.24
N VAL A 164 15.02 -11.61 -1.12
CA VAL A 164 14.57 -13.00 -1.01
C VAL A 164 13.04 -13.06 -1.10
N ARG A 165 12.55 -13.95 -1.96
CA ARG A 165 11.12 -14.10 -2.24
C ARG A 165 10.47 -15.25 -1.48
N GLU A 166 11.26 -16.09 -0.85
CA GLU A 166 10.82 -17.24 -0.07
C GLU A 166 10.68 -16.86 1.41
N PRO A 167 9.76 -17.49 2.16
CA PRO A 167 9.56 -17.25 3.59
C PRO A 167 10.62 -17.94 4.46
N GLY A 168 10.71 -17.53 5.73
CA GLY A 168 11.48 -18.22 6.77
C GLY A 168 12.98 -18.03 6.71
N PHE A 169 13.48 -17.06 5.95
CA PHE A 169 14.92 -16.76 5.84
C PHE A 169 15.37 -15.77 6.90
N TYR A 170 16.67 -15.83 7.24
CA TYR A 170 17.36 -14.79 8.01
C TYR A 170 18.55 -14.29 7.19
N GLY A 171 18.97 -13.06 7.46
CA GLY A 171 20.14 -12.46 6.81
C GLY A 171 20.99 -11.69 7.80
N ALA A 172 22.30 -11.89 7.72
CA ALA A 172 23.28 -11.16 8.51
C ALA A 172 24.31 -10.46 7.61
N ILE A 173 24.81 -9.32 8.06
CA ILE A 173 25.86 -8.58 7.38
C ILE A 173 26.92 -8.22 8.43
N ASP A 174 28.13 -8.70 8.25
CA ASP A 174 29.26 -8.30 9.09
C ASP A 174 29.69 -6.87 8.77
N ILE A 175 29.61 -6.00 9.75
CA ILE A 175 29.93 -4.57 9.56
C ILE A 175 31.42 -4.36 9.28
N ALA A 176 32.29 -5.20 9.85
CA ALA A 176 33.74 -5.04 9.70
C ALA A 176 34.23 -5.42 8.29
N SER A 177 33.81 -6.57 7.77
CA SER A 177 34.21 -7.04 6.42
C SER A 177 33.26 -6.61 5.31
N GLY A 178 31.96 -6.43 5.63
CA GLY A 178 30.88 -6.29 4.65
C GLY A 178 30.33 -7.63 4.18
N GLN A 179 30.83 -8.77 4.72
CA GLN A 179 30.36 -10.10 4.33
C GLN A 179 28.87 -10.26 4.60
N SER A 180 28.14 -10.73 3.60
CA SER A 180 26.72 -11.05 3.64
C SER A 180 26.49 -12.54 3.84
N ILE A 181 25.63 -12.87 4.81
CA ILE A 181 25.28 -14.25 5.18
C ILE A 181 23.78 -14.38 5.06
N LEU A 182 23.31 -15.41 4.36
CA LEU A 182 21.90 -15.77 4.31
C LEU A 182 21.72 -17.10 5.05
N PHE A 183 20.61 -17.23 5.78
CA PHE A 183 20.22 -18.48 6.42
C PHE A 183 18.91 -18.94 5.82
N ALA A 184 18.91 -20.11 5.19
CA ALA A 184 17.74 -20.72 4.56
C ALA A 184 17.05 -21.71 5.51
N PRO A 185 15.72 -21.84 5.47
CA PRO A 185 15.04 -22.87 6.24
C PRO A 185 15.48 -24.26 5.79
N ARG A 186 15.69 -25.18 6.75
CA ARG A 186 15.93 -26.59 6.46
C ARG A 186 14.59 -27.29 6.27
N LEU A 187 14.25 -27.51 5.00
CA LEU A 187 12.97 -28.12 4.65
C LEU A 187 13.00 -29.65 4.78
N PRO A 188 11.95 -30.30 5.29
CA PRO A 188 11.86 -31.75 5.37
C PRO A 188 11.75 -32.37 3.96
N ALA A 189 12.17 -33.63 3.79
CA ALA A 189 12.23 -34.27 2.48
C ALA A 189 10.87 -34.39 1.78
N ASP A 190 9.78 -34.55 2.54
CA ASP A 190 8.42 -34.61 2.03
C ASP A 190 7.93 -33.27 1.45
N TYR A 191 8.56 -32.15 1.79
CA TYR A 191 8.30 -30.86 1.16
C TYR A 191 8.41 -30.96 -0.37
N ALA A 192 9.35 -31.76 -0.88
CA ALA A 192 9.52 -31.93 -2.32
C ALA A 192 8.30 -32.54 -3.02
N VAL A 193 7.47 -33.28 -2.29
CA VAL A 193 6.23 -33.88 -2.81
C VAL A 193 5.15 -32.84 -3.02
N TRP A 194 5.02 -31.90 -2.07
CA TRP A 194 3.92 -30.92 -2.02
C TRP A 194 4.26 -29.57 -2.67
N MET A 195 5.51 -29.13 -2.51
CA MET A 195 5.94 -27.78 -2.85
C MET A 195 6.98 -27.75 -3.96
N GLY A 196 7.44 -28.91 -4.43
CA GLY A 196 8.43 -29.02 -5.49
C GLY A 196 9.88 -29.12 -4.99
N GLU A 197 10.82 -29.03 -5.88
CA GLU A 197 12.24 -29.26 -5.64
C GLU A 197 12.81 -28.40 -4.50
N ILE A 198 13.43 -29.05 -3.51
CA ILE A 198 14.22 -28.37 -2.46
C ILE A 198 15.53 -27.90 -3.07
N LYS A 199 15.68 -26.58 -3.20
CA LYS A 199 16.88 -25.98 -3.79
C LYS A 199 18.09 -26.09 -2.85
N PRO A 200 19.30 -26.38 -3.37
CA PRO A 200 20.51 -26.41 -2.56
C PRO A 200 20.92 -24.99 -2.11
N LEU A 201 21.73 -24.88 -1.06
CA LEU A 201 22.20 -23.60 -0.53
C LEU A 201 22.97 -22.77 -1.60
N SER A 202 23.70 -23.43 -2.51
CA SER A 202 24.38 -22.77 -3.62
C SER A 202 23.45 -22.01 -4.55
N TYR A 203 22.21 -22.53 -4.77
CA TYR A 203 21.19 -21.83 -5.55
C TYR A 203 20.85 -20.47 -4.96
N PHE A 204 20.62 -20.40 -3.65
CA PHE A 204 20.29 -19.14 -2.96
C PHE A 204 21.48 -18.18 -2.94
N LYS A 205 22.72 -18.70 -2.76
CA LYS A 205 23.93 -17.90 -2.87
C LYS A 205 24.03 -17.17 -4.22
N ASP A 206 23.88 -17.92 -5.29
CA ASP A 206 24.02 -17.39 -6.65
C ASP A 206 22.87 -16.45 -7.02
N ARG A 207 21.63 -16.82 -6.62
CA ARG A 207 20.42 -16.06 -6.90
C ARG A 207 20.39 -14.71 -6.20
N TYR A 208 20.74 -14.67 -4.90
CA TYR A 208 20.64 -13.48 -4.07
C TYR A 208 21.96 -12.72 -3.89
N LYS A 209 23.00 -13.15 -4.60
CA LYS A 209 24.34 -12.51 -4.61
C LYS A 209 24.84 -12.25 -3.18
N VAL A 210 24.80 -13.28 -2.33
CA VAL A 210 25.35 -13.26 -0.98
C VAL A 210 26.64 -14.08 -0.93
N ASP A 211 27.53 -13.77 0.04
CA ASP A 211 28.83 -14.41 0.10
C ASP A 211 28.75 -15.86 0.57
N VAL A 212 27.80 -16.17 1.48
CA VAL A 212 27.63 -17.51 2.02
C VAL A 212 26.20 -17.76 2.46
N VAL A 213 25.77 -19.02 2.40
CA VAL A 213 24.44 -19.46 2.86
C VAL A 213 24.61 -20.65 3.80
N PHE A 214 23.89 -20.63 4.92
CA PHE A 214 23.77 -21.70 5.93
C PHE A 214 22.29 -22.03 6.15
N TYR A 215 22.00 -22.98 7.04
CA TYR A 215 20.64 -23.23 7.45
C TYR A 215 20.26 -22.42 8.71
N VAL A 216 18.96 -22.13 8.87
CA VAL A 216 18.42 -21.33 10.00
C VAL A 216 18.72 -21.97 11.36
N ASP A 217 18.66 -23.29 11.45
CA ASP A 217 18.98 -24.05 12.67
C ASP A 217 20.48 -24.01 13.06
N GLU A 218 21.33 -23.45 12.20
CA GLU A 218 22.78 -23.28 12.43
C GLU A 218 23.15 -21.84 12.85
N ILE A 219 22.20 -20.89 12.92
CA ILE A 219 22.50 -19.45 13.15
C ILE A 219 23.40 -19.24 14.37
N ALA A 220 22.99 -19.77 15.54
CA ALA A 220 23.76 -19.54 16.77
C ALA A 220 25.19 -20.07 16.68
N GLN A 221 25.35 -21.28 16.13
CA GLN A 221 26.66 -21.93 15.98
C GLN A 221 27.54 -21.16 15.00
N VAL A 222 27.01 -20.84 13.80
CA VAL A 222 27.75 -20.11 12.75
C VAL A 222 28.22 -18.75 13.22
N LEU A 223 27.32 -18.00 13.92
CA LEU A 223 27.69 -16.67 14.41
C LEU A 223 28.70 -16.72 15.56
N GLN A 224 28.63 -17.74 16.42
CA GLN A 224 29.66 -17.95 17.46
C GLN A 224 31.00 -18.32 16.85
N ASP A 225 31.06 -19.32 15.97
CA ASP A 225 32.32 -19.83 15.40
C ASP A 225 33.07 -18.76 14.58
N LYS A 226 32.34 -17.92 13.87
CA LYS A 226 32.92 -16.92 12.97
C LYS A 226 33.26 -15.59 13.65
N PHE A 227 32.57 -15.20 14.71
CA PHE A 227 32.62 -13.83 15.20
C PHE A 227 32.92 -13.70 16.72
N SER A 228 33.21 -14.81 17.42
CA SER A 228 33.54 -14.79 18.86
C SER A 228 35.04 -14.59 19.17
N GLU A 229 35.92 -14.52 18.17
CA GLU A 229 37.38 -14.39 18.34
C GLU A 229 37.79 -13.26 19.32
N HIS A 230 36.98 -12.23 19.45
CA HIS A 230 37.24 -11.07 20.29
C HIS A 230 36.20 -10.85 21.39
N GLY A 231 35.53 -11.89 21.84
CA GLY A 231 34.48 -11.87 22.86
C GLY A 231 33.08 -12.14 22.30
N LYS A 232 32.08 -11.80 23.08
CA LYS A 232 30.69 -12.03 22.72
C LYS A 232 30.29 -11.18 21.49
N PRO A 233 29.81 -11.78 20.38
CA PRO A 233 29.41 -11.02 19.19
C PRO A 233 28.24 -10.08 19.49
N LEU A 234 28.26 -8.87 18.90
CA LEU A 234 27.18 -7.90 18.99
C LEU A 234 26.26 -8.01 17.77
N LEU A 235 24.94 -8.12 18.01
CA LEU A 235 23.91 -8.14 16.97
C LEU A 235 23.15 -6.83 16.98
N PHE A 236 23.16 -6.10 15.88
CA PHE A 236 22.29 -4.96 15.62
C PHE A 236 20.98 -5.50 15.03
N LEU A 237 19.91 -5.42 15.80
CA LEU A 237 18.60 -5.95 15.43
C LEU A 237 17.67 -4.84 14.95
N LEU A 238 16.79 -5.18 14.02
CA LEU A 238 15.80 -4.24 13.50
C LEU A 238 14.72 -4.00 14.55
N TYR A 239 14.73 -2.84 15.21
CA TYR A 239 13.68 -2.45 16.13
C TYR A 239 13.46 -0.94 16.10
N GLY A 240 12.28 -0.50 15.66
CA GLY A 240 11.93 0.90 15.57
C GLY A 240 10.47 1.11 15.25
N LYS A 241 9.99 2.31 15.54
CA LYS A 241 8.58 2.68 15.37
C LYS A 241 8.33 3.29 14.00
N SER A 242 7.32 2.80 13.28
CA SER A 242 6.80 3.49 12.10
C SER A 242 6.11 4.78 12.51
N SER A 243 6.45 5.90 11.84
CA SER A 243 5.78 7.20 12.03
C SER A 243 4.34 7.22 11.53
N ASP A 244 3.96 6.28 10.68
CA ASP A 244 2.66 6.23 10.02
C ASP A 244 1.67 5.30 10.74
N SER A 245 2.07 4.07 11.03
CA SER A 245 1.21 3.10 11.72
C SER A 245 1.33 3.16 13.25
N GLY A 246 2.43 3.69 13.78
CA GLY A 246 2.73 3.63 15.20
C GLY A 246 3.21 2.27 15.69
N ASN A 247 3.24 1.25 14.81
CA ASN A 247 3.71 -0.08 15.13
C ASN A 247 5.23 -0.15 15.14
N TYR A 248 5.76 -1.16 15.83
CA TYR A 248 7.20 -1.45 15.87
C TYR A 248 7.55 -2.58 14.92
N SER A 249 8.72 -2.48 14.26
CA SER A 249 9.32 -3.60 13.54
C SER A 249 9.68 -4.72 14.52
N LYS A 250 9.61 -5.98 14.05
CA LYS A 250 9.91 -7.16 14.85
C LYS A 250 11.40 -7.46 14.79
N PRO A 251 12.14 -7.44 15.91
CA PRO A 251 13.54 -7.83 15.91
C PRO A 251 13.69 -9.33 15.62
N ALA A 252 14.79 -9.70 15.00
CA ALA A 252 15.11 -11.11 14.74
C ALA A 252 15.19 -11.89 16.06
N THR A 253 14.62 -13.10 16.07
CA THR A 253 14.66 -14.03 17.19
C THR A 253 15.01 -15.42 16.69
N PHE A 254 15.90 -16.14 17.38
CA PHE A 254 16.31 -17.51 17.07
C PHE A 254 16.76 -18.23 18.35
N GLU A 255 16.82 -19.55 18.34
CA GLU A 255 17.31 -20.34 19.47
C GLU A 255 18.78 -20.06 19.75
N GLY A 256 19.13 -19.66 20.99
CA GLY A 256 20.48 -19.34 21.40
C GLY A 256 20.84 -17.85 21.25
N ILE A 257 19.88 -16.95 20.97
CA ILE A 257 20.12 -15.50 20.84
C ILE A 257 20.68 -14.88 22.14
N GLU A 258 20.37 -15.46 23.31
CA GLU A 258 20.87 -15.04 24.62
C GLU A 258 22.41 -15.16 24.76
N LYS A 259 23.05 -15.89 23.86
CA LYS A 259 24.51 -16.02 23.80
C LYS A 259 25.18 -14.78 23.18
N PHE A 260 24.42 -13.83 22.67
CA PHE A 260 24.89 -12.64 21.96
C PHE A 260 24.55 -11.37 22.72
N ASP A 261 25.33 -10.31 22.52
CA ASP A 261 24.92 -8.97 22.91
C ASP A 261 24.02 -8.39 21.81
N THR A 262 23.00 -7.63 22.18
CA THR A 262 22.04 -7.07 21.22
C THR A 262 21.93 -5.56 21.35
N ASP A 263 21.84 -4.88 20.19
CA ASP A 263 21.52 -3.45 20.08
C ASP A 263 20.22 -3.29 19.29
N LEU A 264 19.21 -2.71 19.91
CA LEU A 264 17.87 -2.47 19.36
C LEU A 264 17.67 -1.01 18.88
N SER A 265 18.71 -0.17 18.97
CA SER A 265 18.57 1.28 18.75
C SER A 265 19.26 1.79 17.49
N THR A 266 20.27 1.09 17.00
CA THR A 266 21.17 1.60 15.96
C THR A 266 20.71 1.30 14.55
N LEU A 267 20.23 0.06 14.28
CA LEU A 267 19.98 -0.41 12.91
C LEU A 267 18.79 0.28 12.24
N HIS A 268 17.65 0.37 12.93
CA HIS A 268 16.41 0.86 12.33
C HIS A 268 16.51 2.30 11.77
N PRO A 269 16.98 3.31 12.48
CA PRO A 269 17.07 4.67 11.94
C PRO A 269 18.04 4.77 10.75
N ILE A 270 19.12 3.98 10.76
CA ILE A 270 20.12 4.00 9.70
C ILE A 270 19.58 3.35 8.41
N ILE A 271 19.00 2.15 8.50
CA ILE A 271 18.44 1.48 7.32
C ILE A 271 17.23 2.23 6.77
N THR A 272 16.43 2.86 7.64
CA THR A 272 15.33 3.75 7.25
C THR A 272 15.86 4.91 6.39
N GLU A 273 16.93 5.57 6.82
CA GLU A 273 17.53 6.68 6.05
C GLU A 273 18.14 6.20 4.73
N CYS A 274 18.69 4.98 4.67
CA CYS A 274 19.14 4.38 3.41
C CYS A 274 18.02 4.18 2.39
N ARG A 275 16.77 3.97 2.84
CA ARG A 275 15.60 3.78 1.96
C ARG A 275 15.04 5.10 1.42
N VAL A 276 15.30 6.24 2.08
CA VAL A 276 14.73 7.55 1.70
C VAL A 276 15.17 7.98 0.30
N VAL A 277 16.47 7.85 0.00
CA VAL A 277 17.06 8.21 -1.31
C VAL A 277 17.24 6.95 -2.14
N LYS A 278 16.58 6.89 -3.27
CA LYS A 278 16.57 5.74 -4.18
C LYS A 278 17.78 5.76 -5.11
N SER A 279 18.31 4.57 -5.40
CA SER A 279 19.29 4.37 -6.49
C SER A 279 18.61 4.37 -7.86
N ASP A 280 19.37 4.53 -8.94
CA ASP A 280 18.85 4.49 -10.31
C ASP A 280 18.09 3.19 -10.61
N THR A 281 18.56 2.05 -10.06
CA THR A 281 17.91 0.75 -10.25
C THR A 281 16.57 0.68 -9.49
N GLU A 282 16.49 1.23 -8.27
CA GLU A 282 15.20 1.37 -7.54
C GLU A 282 14.22 2.23 -8.33
N ILE A 283 14.68 3.38 -8.85
CA ILE A 283 13.87 4.27 -9.68
C ILE A 283 13.38 3.58 -10.95
N ALA A 284 14.22 2.77 -11.60
CA ALA A 284 13.82 2.02 -12.78
C ALA A 284 12.71 0.97 -12.48
N LEU A 285 12.76 0.30 -11.32
CA LEU A 285 11.70 -0.62 -10.88
C LEU A 285 10.40 0.13 -10.56
N MET A 286 10.50 1.27 -9.87
CA MET A 286 9.35 2.11 -9.56
C MET A 286 8.74 2.71 -10.83
N GLN A 287 9.56 3.12 -11.81
CA GLN A 287 9.07 3.57 -13.11
C GLN A 287 8.28 2.44 -13.81
N TYR A 288 8.81 1.21 -13.79
CA TYR A 288 8.09 0.07 -14.36
C TYR A 288 6.75 -0.19 -13.67
N ALA A 289 6.71 -0.17 -12.32
CA ALA A 289 5.45 -0.30 -11.57
C ALA A 289 4.45 0.81 -11.94
N ASN A 290 4.94 2.06 -12.09
CA ASN A 290 4.15 3.20 -12.54
C ASN A 290 3.61 3.04 -13.96
N ASP A 291 4.42 2.55 -14.89
CA ASP A 291 4.01 2.33 -16.28
C ASP A 291 2.91 1.29 -16.35
N VAL A 292 3.06 0.16 -15.63
CA VAL A 292 2.03 -0.90 -15.53
C VAL A 292 0.74 -0.35 -14.94
N SER A 293 0.83 0.39 -13.85
CA SER A 293 -0.34 0.98 -13.17
C SER A 293 -1.03 2.02 -14.03
N SER A 294 -0.25 2.84 -14.75
CA SER A 294 -0.79 3.83 -15.68
C SER A 294 -1.59 3.16 -16.80
N GLU A 295 -1.05 2.11 -17.43
CA GLU A 295 -1.79 1.33 -18.44
C GLU A 295 -3.05 0.71 -17.86
N ALA A 296 -2.99 0.15 -16.64
CA ALA A 296 -4.14 -0.45 -15.98
C ALA A 296 -5.24 0.58 -15.68
N HIS A 297 -4.90 1.78 -15.21
CA HIS A 297 -5.86 2.88 -15.03
C HIS A 297 -6.52 3.30 -16.34
N ILE A 298 -5.76 3.40 -17.42
CA ILE A 298 -6.29 3.72 -18.75
C ILE A 298 -7.28 2.66 -19.21
N GLU A 299 -7.00 1.39 -18.96
CA GLU A 299 -7.90 0.30 -19.29
C GLU A 299 -9.20 0.34 -18.47
N VAL A 300 -9.12 0.69 -17.17
CA VAL A 300 -10.31 0.92 -16.35
C VAL A 300 -11.15 2.08 -16.91
N MET A 301 -10.51 3.22 -17.28
CA MET A 301 -11.20 4.36 -17.89
C MET A 301 -11.95 3.99 -19.18
N ARG A 302 -11.38 3.08 -19.99
CA ARG A 302 -12.00 2.63 -21.25
C ARG A 302 -13.20 1.72 -21.05
N GLN A 303 -13.20 0.94 -19.97
CA GLN A 303 -14.21 -0.08 -19.73
C GLN A 303 -15.34 0.36 -18.80
N VAL A 304 -15.13 1.40 -18.00
CA VAL A 304 -16.12 1.87 -17.01
C VAL A 304 -17.42 2.30 -17.67
N LYS A 305 -18.57 1.88 -17.07
CA LYS A 305 -19.91 2.22 -17.55
C LYS A 305 -20.90 2.29 -16.37
N PRO A 306 -21.94 3.13 -16.45
CA PRO A 306 -23.05 3.08 -15.51
C PRO A 306 -23.65 1.65 -15.43
N GLY A 307 -24.03 1.25 -14.23
CA GLY A 307 -24.57 -0.09 -13.94
C GLY A 307 -23.53 -1.15 -13.57
N MET A 308 -22.23 -0.90 -13.76
CA MET A 308 -21.17 -1.73 -13.20
C MET A 308 -21.11 -1.60 -11.69
N LYS A 309 -20.38 -2.50 -11.04
CA LYS A 309 -20.01 -2.44 -9.63
C LYS A 309 -18.57 -1.95 -9.48
N GLU A 310 -18.29 -1.27 -8.37
CA GLU A 310 -16.95 -0.78 -8.04
C GLU A 310 -15.89 -1.89 -8.08
N TYR A 311 -16.19 -3.12 -7.54
CA TYR A 311 -15.28 -4.26 -7.60
C TYR A 311 -14.95 -4.73 -9.02
N GLN A 312 -15.80 -4.44 -10.01
CA GLN A 312 -15.49 -4.79 -11.39
C GLN A 312 -14.38 -3.89 -11.95
N LEU A 313 -14.31 -2.63 -11.51
CA LEU A 313 -13.22 -1.72 -11.86
C LEU A 313 -11.91 -2.17 -11.22
N GLU A 314 -11.95 -2.55 -9.94
CA GLU A 314 -10.83 -3.19 -9.25
C GLU A 314 -10.34 -4.43 -10.00
N SER A 315 -11.26 -5.31 -10.39
CA SER A 315 -10.93 -6.53 -11.14
C SER A 315 -10.24 -6.26 -12.48
N ILE A 316 -10.63 -5.22 -13.20
CA ILE A 316 -9.98 -4.81 -14.47
C ILE A 316 -8.53 -4.38 -14.19
N PHE A 317 -8.31 -3.54 -13.16
CA PHE A 317 -6.97 -3.09 -12.78
C PHE A 317 -6.08 -4.27 -12.38
N LEU A 318 -6.56 -5.12 -11.48
CA LEU A 318 -5.82 -6.29 -10.99
C LEU A 318 -5.48 -7.27 -12.13
N HIS A 319 -6.45 -7.52 -13.03
CA HIS A 319 -6.22 -8.37 -14.19
C HIS A 319 -5.12 -7.79 -15.08
N HIS A 320 -5.19 -6.50 -15.41
CA HIS A 320 -4.21 -5.86 -16.28
C HIS A 320 -2.81 -5.89 -15.65
N ALA A 321 -2.70 -5.45 -14.40
CA ALA A 321 -1.43 -5.39 -13.68
C ALA A 321 -0.76 -6.76 -13.56
N TYR A 322 -1.54 -7.81 -13.29
CA TYR A 322 -0.97 -9.16 -13.16
C TYR A 322 -0.69 -9.81 -14.51
N MET A 323 -1.67 -9.77 -15.44
CA MET A 323 -1.56 -10.46 -16.74
C MET A 323 -0.46 -9.87 -17.62
N TYR A 324 -0.37 -8.55 -17.69
CA TYR A 324 0.54 -7.86 -18.60
C TYR A 324 1.79 -7.29 -17.93
N GLY A 325 1.69 -6.92 -16.63
CA GLY A 325 2.80 -6.34 -15.89
C GLY A 325 3.55 -7.31 -14.97
N ALA A 326 3.11 -8.58 -14.85
CA ALA A 326 3.64 -9.56 -13.90
C ALA A 326 3.60 -9.06 -12.42
N CYS A 327 2.74 -8.10 -12.11
CA CYS A 327 2.55 -7.54 -10.78
C CYS A 327 1.51 -8.38 -10.04
N ARG A 328 1.98 -9.37 -9.27
CA ARG A 328 1.10 -10.24 -8.48
C ARG A 328 0.53 -9.55 -7.24
N HIS A 329 1.25 -8.58 -6.69
CA HIS A 329 0.85 -7.78 -5.55
C HIS A 329 0.43 -6.38 -5.99
N CYS A 330 -0.48 -5.79 -5.23
CA CYS A 330 -0.70 -4.35 -5.22
C CYS A 330 0.10 -3.72 -4.09
N SER A 331 0.44 -2.44 -4.25
CA SER A 331 1.14 -1.66 -3.22
C SER A 331 0.27 -1.49 -1.97
N TYR A 332 -1.05 -1.42 -2.15
CA TYR A 332 -2.08 -1.25 -1.12
C TYR A 332 -3.42 -1.80 -1.60
N THR A 333 -4.40 -1.82 -0.69
CA THR A 333 -5.78 -2.23 -1.02
C THR A 333 -6.42 -1.22 -1.96
N CYS A 334 -6.89 -1.66 -3.12
CA CYS A 334 -7.50 -0.80 -4.12
C CYS A 334 -8.70 -0.02 -3.57
N ILE A 335 -8.76 1.27 -3.85
CA ILE A 335 -9.88 2.16 -3.55
C ILE A 335 -10.60 2.43 -4.88
N CYS A 336 -11.78 1.85 -5.05
CA CYS A 336 -12.63 2.06 -6.22
C CYS A 336 -13.92 2.76 -5.78
N ALA A 337 -13.82 4.03 -5.43
CA ALA A 337 -14.90 4.79 -4.83
C ALA A 337 -15.70 5.57 -5.89
N THR A 338 -17.04 5.56 -5.79
CA THR A 338 -17.92 6.29 -6.72
C THR A 338 -18.99 7.09 -5.98
N GLY A 339 -19.38 8.25 -6.54
CA GLY A 339 -20.33 9.15 -5.93
C GLY A 339 -19.90 9.53 -4.50
N GLU A 340 -20.79 9.41 -3.52
CA GLU A 340 -20.50 9.76 -2.12
C GLU A 340 -19.33 9.00 -1.49
N ASN A 341 -19.05 7.75 -1.95
CA ASN A 341 -17.94 6.97 -1.46
C ASN A 341 -16.57 7.62 -1.77
N SER A 342 -16.48 8.46 -2.82
CA SER A 342 -15.25 9.16 -3.19
C SER A 342 -14.79 10.20 -2.16
N SER A 343 -15.62 10.50 -1.14
CA SER A 343 -15.22 11.29 0.02
C SER A 343 -14.76 10.45 1.22
N VAL A 344 -14.82 9.12 1.13
CA VAL A 344 -14.29 8.20 2.15
C VAL A 344 -12.83 7.92 1.83
N LEU A 345 -11.92 8.64 2.48
CA LEU A 345 -10.50 8.71 2.11
C LEU A 345 -9.79 7.35 2.01
N HIS A 346 -10.15 6.39 2.87
CA HIS A 346 -9.64 5.02 2.86
C HIS A 346 -10.77 4.01 2.58
N TYR A 347 -11.55 4.26 1.54
CA TYR A 347 -12.71 3.44 1.17
C TYR A 347 -12.37 1.96 1.00
N GLY A 348 -11.20 1.63 0.46
CA GLY A 348 -10.70 0.25 0.32
C GLY A 348 -10.58 -0.54 1.63
N HIS A 349 -10.65 0.12 2.80
CA HIS A 349 -10.58 -0.49 4.13
C HIS A 349 -11.91 -0.44 4.90
N THR A 350 -13.01 -0.07 4.26
CA THR A 350 -14.34 -0.10 4.89
C THR A 350 -14.89 -1.52 4.96
N ALA A 351 -16.02 -1.73 5.66
CA ALA A 351 -16.59 -3.05 5.88
C ALA A 351 -16.98 -3.79 4.60
N ALA A 352 -17.43 -3.08 3.56
CA ALA A 352 -17.79 -3.63 2.24
C ALA A 352 -17.32 -2.69 1.14
N PRO A 353 -16.00 -2.55 0.95
CA PRO A 353 -15.46 -1.63 -0.04
C PRO A 353 -15.74 -2.14 -1.46
N ASN A 354 -15.75 -1.19 -2.40
CA ASN A 354 -15.87 -1.47 -3.82
C ASN A 354 -17.17 -2.24 -4.19
N ASP A 355 -18.27 -2.04 -3.45
CA ASP A 355 -19.52 -2.80 -3.62
C ASP A 355 -20.70 -1.97 -4.18
N ARG A 356 -20.57 -0.66 -4.29
CA ARG A 356 -21.60 0.23 -4.83
C ARG A 356 -21.81 0.00 -6.32
N THR A 357 -23.07 0.16 -6.79
CA THR A 357 -23.38 0.24 -8.21
C THR A 357 -23.07 1.65 -8.72
N LEU A 358 -22.37 1.74 -9.83
CA LEU A 358 -22.03 2.98 -10.52
C LEU A 358 -23.28 3.60 -11.14
N ASN A 359 -23.62 4.83 -10.78
CA ASN A 359 -24.73 5.56 -11.38
C ASN A 359 -24.25 6.55 -12.43
N ASP A 360 -25.13 6.82 -13.39
CA ASP A 360 -24.92 7.91 -14.33
C ASP A 360 -24.80 9.25 -13.59
N GLY A 361 -23.79 10.04 -13.90
CA GLY A 361 -23.50 11.31 -13.23
C GLY A 361 -22.64 11.20 -11.97
N ASP A 362 -22.28 10.00 -11.48
CA ASP A 362 -21.31 9.86 -10.40
C ASP A 362 -19.89 10.25 -10.86
N MET A 363 -19.09 10.80 -9.93
CA MET A 363 -17.63 10.82 -10.04
C MET A 363 -17.06 9.50 -9.54
N ALA A 364 -16.07 8.97 -10.26
CA ALA A 364 -15.18 7.93 -9.79
C ALA A 364 -13.92 8.55 -9.19
N LEU A 365 -13.41 7.92 -8.15
CA LEU A 365 -12.08 8.13 -7.58
C LEU A 365 -11.45 6.75 -7.46
N MET A 366 -10.51 6.46 -8.37
CA MET A 366 -9.82 5.19 -8.48
C MET A 366 -8.38 5.38 -8.01
N ASP A 367 -8.07 4.80 -6.87
CA ASP A 367 -6.77 4.89 -6.21
C ASP A 367 -6.21 3.48 -6.09
N MET A 368 -5.29 3.15 -7.01
CA MET A 368 -4.79 1.80 -7.22
C MET A 368 -3.35 1.86 -7.71
N GLY A 369 -2.48 1.07 -7.09
CA GLY A 369 -1.08 0.94 -7.46
C GLY A 369 -0.60 -0.52 -7.45
N ALA A 370 0.19 -0.90 -8.44
CA ALA A 370 0.80 -2.21 -8.55
C ALA A 370 2.19 -2.23 -7.90
N GLU A 371 2.59 -3.41 -7.41
CA GLU A 371 3.92 -3.67 -6.86
C GLU A 371 4.70 -4.59 -7.80
N TYR A 372 5.90 -4.17 -8.23
CA TYR A 372 6.83 -5.01 -8.98
C TYR A 372 8.15 -5.19 -8.25
N SER A 373 8.56 -6.42 -8.02
CA SER A 373 9.82 -6.75 -7.30
C SER A 373 9.99 -5.97 -5.99
N PHE A 374 8.92 -5.90 -5.20
CA PHE A 374 8.74 -5.18 -3.94
C PHE A 374 8.52 -3.67 -4.05
N TYR A 375 8.81 -3.02 -5.17
CA TYR A 375 8.67 -1.58 -5.35
C TYR A 375 7.28 -1.24 -5.87
N GLY A 376 6.63 -0.29 -5.18
CA GLY A 376 5.26 0.11 -5.45
C GLY A 376 5.12 1.32 -6.38
N SER A 377 3.88 1.55 -6.76
CA SER A 377 3.37 2.80 -7.34
C SER A 377 2.11 3.21 -6.58
N ASP A 378 1.75 4.49 -6.68
CA ASP A 378 0.57 5.06 -6.04
C ASP A 378 -0.08 6.09 -6.97
N ILE A 379 -1.24 5.73 -7.52
CA ILE A 379 -1.89 6.55 -8.56
C ILE A 379 -3.37 6.68 -8.27
N THR A 380 -3.83 7.92 -8.13
CA THR A 380 -5.27 8.21 -8.14
C THR A 380 -5.69 8.90 -9.43
N CYS A 381 -6.76 8.39 -10.04
CA CYS A 381 -7.46 9.00 -11.16
C CYS A 381 -8.92 9.25 -10.78
N SER A 382 -9.40 10.48 -11.00
CA SER A 382 -10.83 10.82 -10.86
C SER A 382 -11.44 11.17 -12.21
N TYR A 383 -12.64 10.66 -12.50
CA TYR A 383 -13.35 10.90 -13.76
C TYR A 383 -14.85 10.61 -13.64
N PRO A 384 -15.70 11.19 -14.50
CA PRO A 384 -17.14 10.90 -14.50
C PRO A 384 -17.42 9.50 -15.06
N ILE A 385 -18.33 8.76 -14.42
CA ILE A 385 -18.70 7.37 -14.81
C ILE A 385 -19.24 7.28 -16.23
N ASN A 386 -19.95 8.32 -16.70
CA ASN A 386 -20.54 8.36 -18.05
C ASN A 386 -19.61 8.92 -19.14
N GLY A 387 -18.34 9.25 -18.78
CA GLY A 387 -17.34 9.75 -19.72
C GLY A 387 -17.47 11.22 -20.09
N LYS A 388 -18.31 11.99 -19.39
CA LYS A 388 -18.52 13.42 -19.64
C LYS A 388 -18.58 14.22 -18.35
N PHE A 389 -17.69 15.21 -18.20
CA PHE A 389 -17.71 16.13 -17.06
C PHE A 389 -18.89 17.08 -17.15
N ASN A 390 -19.70 17.18 -16.10
CA ASN A 390 -20.63 18.27 -15.94
C ASN A 390 -19.93 19.51 -15.31
N SER A 391 -20.65 20.64 -15.21
CA SER A 391 -20.07 21.90 -14.73
C SER A 391 -19.49 21.78 -13.32
N ASN A 392 -20.22 21.17 -12.36
CA ASN A 392 -19.78 21.03 -10.99
C ASN A 392 -18.54 20.10 -10.88
N GLN A 393 -18.53 19.01 -11.64
CA GLN A 393 -17.39 18.09 -11.73
C GLN A 393 -16.16 18.81 -12.30
N THR A 394 -16.34 19.61 -13.36
CA THR A 394 -15.26 20.39 -13.98
C THR A 394 -14.64 21.37 -13.00
N ILE A 395 -15.46 22.08 -12.22
CA ILE A 395 -15.00 23.05 -11.21
C ILE A 395 -14.10 22.38 -10.18
N VAL A 396 -14.58 21.34 -9.53
CA VAL A 396 -13.82 20.65 -8.47
C VAL A 396 -12.57 19.95 -9.04
N TYR A 397 -12.73 19.27 -10.18
CA TYR A 397 -11.61 18.59 -10.83
C TYR A 397 -10.49 19.55 -11.20
N ASN A 398 -10.82 20.68 -11.84
CA ASN A 398 -9.82 21.69 -12.25
C ASN A 398 -9.18 22.39 -11.05
N ALA A 399 -9.89 22.57 -9.93
CA ALA A 399 -9.29 23.10 -8.71
C ALA A 399 -8.18 22.17 -8.19
N VAL A 400 -8.44 20.86 -8.18
CA VAL A 400 -7.47 19.84 -7.75
C VAL A 400 -6.33 19.71 -8.77
N LEU A 401 -6.61 19.68 -10.07
CA LEU A 401 -5.59 19.62 -11.12
C LEU A 401 -4.65 20.82 -11.08
N LYS A 402 -5.20 22.03 -10.87
CA LYS A 402 -4.40 23.23 -10.71
C LYS A 402 -3.47 23.16 -9.50
N ALA A 403 -3.96 22.64 -8.36
CA ALA A 403 -3.15 22.43 -7.17
C ALA A 403 -2.04 21.38 -7.40
N HIS A 404 -2.35 20.28 -8.05
CA HIS A 404 -1.40 19.24 -8.43
C HIS A 404 -0.28 19.83 -9.31
N ASN A 405 -0.62 20.55 -10.37
CA ASN A 405 0.35 21.16 -11.28
C ASN A 405 1.18 22.26 -10.60
N ALA A 406 0.56 23.06 -9.71
CA ALA A 406 1.26 24.08 -8.94
C ALA A 406 2.34 23.47 -8.04
N VAL A 407 2.03 22.38 -7.33
CA VAL A 407 3.00 21.67 -6.49
C VAL A 407 4.16 21.15 -7.33
N ILE A 408 3.87 20.40 -8.41
CA ILE A 408 4.90 19.80 -9.26
C ILE A 408 5.84 20.86 -9.83
N SER A 409 5.30 22.01 -10.25
CA SER A 409 6.11 23.10 -10.82
C SER A 409 7.07 23.76 -9.82
N HIS A 410 6.83 23.60 -8.51
CA HIS A 410 7.67 24.15 -7.44
C HIS A 410 8.58 23.11 -6.78
N MET A 411 8.43 21.82 -7.13
CA MET A 411 9.24 20.75 -6.55
C MET A 411 10.68 20.78 -7.05
N GLN A 412 11.62 20.92 -6.11
CA GLN A 412 13.07 20.80 -6.34
C GLN A 412 13.78 20.51 -5.00
N PRO A 413 15.04 20.06 -5.00
CA PRO A 413 15.80 19.93 -3.77
C PRO A 413 15.80 21.18 -2.91
N GLY A 414 15.68 21.02 -1.58
CA GLY A 414 15.63 22.12 -0.60
C GLY A 414 14.23 22.66 -0.31
N VAL A 415 13.21 22.26 -1.07
CA VAL A 415 11.82 22.65 -0.81
C VAL A 415 11.27 21.87 0.38
N LYS A 416 10.62 22.56 1.32
CA LYS A 416 9.96 21.94 2.48
C LYS A 416 8.59 21.40 2.08
N TRP A 417 8.33 20.14 2.41
CA TRP A 417 7.06 19.50 2.02
C TRP A 417 5.83 20.16 2.66
N ILE A 418 5.96 20.73 3.85
CA ILE A 418 4.90 21.48 4.52
C ILE A 418 4.47 22.73 3.71
N ASP A 419 5.42 23.38 3.01
CA ASP A 419 5.11 24.55 2.19
C ASP A 419 4.38 24.14 0.91
N MET A 420 4.70 22.98 0.36
CA MET A 420 3.98 22.40 -0.79
C MET A 420 2.54 22.03 -0.41
N HIS A 421 2.31 21.48 0.78
CA HIS A 421 0.95 21.24 1.27
C HIS A 421 0.14 22.53 1.37
N LYS A 422 0.72 23.58 1.96
CA LYS A 422 0.05 24.91 2.03
C LYS A 422 -0.19 25.52 0.65
N LEU A 423 0.71 25.30 -0.31
CA LEU A 423 0.51 25.75 -1.69
C LEU A 423 -0.71 25.06 -2.32
N ALA A 424 -0.84 23.74 -2.14
CA ALA A 424 -2.00 23.00 -2.63
C ALA A 424 -3.31 23.48 -2.01
N GLU A 425 -3.36 23.61 -0.66
CA GLU A 425 -4.54 24.15 0.02
C GLU A 425 -4.93 25.54 -0.49
N LYS A 426 -3.96 26.44 -0.59
CA LYS A 426 -4.18 27.79 -1.09
C LYS A 426 -4.74 27.80 -2.51
N THR A 427 -4.17 26.99 -3.41
CA THR A 427 -4.60 26.91 -4.81
C THR A 427 -6.02 26.36 -4.93
N ILE A 428 -6.40 25.39 -4.08
CA ILE A 428 -7.78 24.88 -4.03
C ILE A 428 -8.73 25.98 -3.55
N LEU A 429 -8.41 26.66 -2.44
CA LEU A 429 -9.24 27.76 -1.91
C LEU A 429 -9.41 28.89 -2.94
N GLU A 430 -8.35 29.34 -3.59
CA GLU A 430 -8.42 30.35 -4.67
C GLU A 430 -9.31 29.92 -5.84
N SER A 431 -9.30 28.60 -6.13
CA SER A 431 -10.13 28.06 -7.22
C SER A 431 -11.62 27.99 -6.81
N LEU A 432 -11.91 27.60 -5.58
CA LEU A 432 -13.28 27.55 -5.04
C LEU A 432 -13.87 28.95 -4.83
N GLU A 433 -13.03 29.93 -4.45
CA GLU A 433 -13.43 31.33 -4.29
C GLU A 433 -13.84 31.95 -5.64
N LYS A 434 -13.07 31.71 -6.69
CA LYS A 434 -13.38 32.17 -8.05
C LYS A 434 -14.74 31.65 -8.55
N GLU A 435 -15.15 30.47 -8.14
CA GLU A 435 -16.42 29.85 -8.50
C GLU A 435 -17.53 30.13 -7.46
N ASN A 436 -17.29 31.07 -6.51
CA ASN A 436 -18.22 31.50 -5.48
C ASN A 436 -18.75 30.37 -4.56
N ILE A 437 -17.98 29.27 -4.44
CA ILE A 437 -18.26 28.20 -3.47
C ILE A 437 -17.87 28.64 -2.05
N ILE A 438 -16.82 29.45 -1.97
CA ILE A 438 -16.36 30.17 -0.78
C ILE A 438 -16.15 31.64 -1.16
N HIS A 439 -16.06 32.53 -0.17
CA HIS A 439 -15.84 33.95 -0.41
C HIS A 439 -15.10 34.63 0.75
N GLY A 440 -14.32 35.67 0.43
CA GLY A 440 -13.54 36.45 1.41
C GLY A 440 -12.05 36.31 1.23
N ASP A 441 -11.27 36.76 2.21
CA ASP A 441 -9.81 36.81 2.14
C ASP A 441 -9.17 35.43 2.30
N ILE A 442 -8.45 34.99 1.27
CA ILE A 442 -7.76 33.69 1.25
C ILE A 442 -6.70 33.59 2.36
N GLY A 443 -6.01 34.70 2.69
CA GLY A 443 -5.03 34.72 3.77
C GLY A 443 -5.66 34.42 5.14
N ALA A 444 -6.84 35.00 5.39
CA ALA A 444 -7.63 34.72 6.59
C ALA A 444 -8.11 33.26 6.64
N MET A 445 -8.53 32.69 5.52
CA MET A 445 -8.90 31.27 5.41
C MET A 445 -7.71 30.35 5.71
N MET A 446 -6.55 30.64 5.12
CA MET A 446 -5.31 29.88 5.38
C MET A 446 -4.88 29.97 6.85
N ALA A 447 -4.97 31.14 7.47
CA ALA A 447 -4.66 31.33 8.89
C ALA A 447 -5.59 30.52 9.81
N ARG A 448 -6.82 30.27 9.40
CA ARG A 448 -7.80 29.45 10.10
C ARG A 448 -7.80 27.98 9.68
N ARG A 449 -6.90 27.58 8.80
CA ARG A 449 -6.80 26.22 8.26
C ARG A 449 -8.07 25.73 7.58
N LEU A 450 -8.84 26.63 6.92
CA LEU A 450 -10.08 26.24 6.23
C LEU A 450 -9.81 25.36 4.99
N GLY A 451 -8.60 25.36 4.44
CA GLY A 451 -8.19 24.38 3.41
C GLY A 451 -8.37 22.94 3.86
N ALA A 452 -8.16 22.66 5.15
CA ALA A 452 -8.34 21.32 5.72
C ALA A 452 -9.81 20.84 5.76
N VAL A 453 -10.80 21.74 5.56
CA VAL A 453 -12.21 21.34 5.41
C VAL A 453 -12.43 20.61 4.09
N PHE A 454 -11.70 21.01 3.05
CA PHE A 454 -11.77 20.39 1.71
C PHE A 454 -10.66 19.36 1.47
N MET A 455 -9.47 19.54 2.03
CA MET A 455 -8.33 18.61 1.92
C MET A 455 -7.82 18.23 3.33
N PRO A 456 -8.46 17.26 4.01
CA PRO A 456 -8.11 16.90 5.38
C PRO A 456 -6.90 15.97 5.49
N HIS A 457 -6.43 15.37 4.41
CA HIS A 457 -5.26 14.49 4.36
C HIS A 457 -3.97 15.22 4.00
N GLY A 458 -2.83 14.54 4.09
CA GLY A 458 -1.54 15.06 3.67
C GLY A 458 -1.44 15.20 2.15
N LEU A 459 -0.61 16.12 1.67
CA LEU A 459 -0.36 16.32 0.24
C LEU A 459 0.31 15.12 -0.44
N GLY A 460 0.99 14.27 0.33
CA GLY A 460 1.73 13.14 -0.20
C GLY A 460 2.75 12.60 0.80
N HIS A 461 3.41 11.53 0.41
CA HIS A 461 4.31 10.75 1.25
C HIS A 461 5.47 10.16 0.45
N LEU A 462 6.53 9.73 1.14
CA LEU A 462 7.58 8.96 0.50
C LEU A 462 7.01 7.63 0.00
N LEU A 463 7.47 7.21 -1.16
CA LEU A 463 7.08 5.95 -1.82
C LEU A 463 8.32 5.10 -2.10
N GLY A 464 8.19 3.78 -2.01
CA GLY A 464 9.29 2.86 -2.26
C GLY A 464 8.87 1.40 -2.22
N ILE A 465 9.50 0.62 -1.35
CA ILE A 465 9.10 -0.76 -1.06
C ILE A 465 7.74 -0.79 -0.33
N ASP A 466 7.51 0.18 0.52
CA ASP A 466 6.20 0.39 1.13
C ASP A 466 5.51 1.59 0.47
N THR A 467 4.19 1.54 0.35
CA THR A 467 3.38 2.67 -0.15
C THR A 467 3.66 3.92 0.67
N HIS A 468 3.52 3.81 1.99
CA HIS A 468 3.98 4.82 2.93
C HIS A 468 5.40 4.46 3.37
N ASP A 469 6.39 4.81 2.54
CA ASP A 469 7.78 4.45 2.78
C ASP A 469 8.35 5.15 4.01
N PRO A 470 9.14 4.48 4.85
CA PRO A 470 9.61 5.05 6.11
C PRO A 470 10.58 6.21 5.91
N GLY A 471 10.75 7.02 6.96
CA GLY A 471 11.72 8.12 7.00
C GLY A 471 11.11 9.51 6.88
N GLY A 472 9.78 9.64 6.81
CA GLY A 472 9.11 10.96 6.73
C GLY A 472 9.37 11.88 7.93
N TYR A 473 9.64 11.28 9.10
CA TYR A 473 9.92 11.98 10.36
C TYR A 473 11.23 11.47 10.97
N PRO A 474 12.39 11.98 10.54
CA PRO A 474 13.67 11.65 11.19
C PRO A 474 13.69 12.17 12.63
N GLU A 475 14.64 11.66 13.42
CA GLU A 475 14.83 12.04 14.81
C GLU A 475 14.90 13.58 14.96
N GLY A 476 14.16 14.12 15.91
CA GLY A 476 14.08 15.56 16.20
C GLY A 476 13.01 16.32 15.40
N LEU A 477 12.31 15.70 14.47
CA LEU A 477 11.15 16.30 13.79
C LEU A 477 9.84 15.74 14.37
N GLU A 478 8.96 16.64 14.79
CA GLU A 478 7.65 16.30 15.30
C GLU A 478 6.55 16.57 14.26
N ARG A 479 5.51 15.73 14.28
CA ARG A 479 4.33 15.90 13.44
C ARG A 479 3.56 17.16 13.86
N PRO A 480 3.21 18.07 12.92
CA PRO A 480 2.35 19.22 13.21
C PRO A 480 1.02 18.81 13.83
N LYS A 481 0.38 19.73 14.55
CA LYS A 481 -0.92 19.47 15.22
C LYS A 481 -2.09 20.18 14.54
N GLU A 482 -1.81 21.11 13.62
CA GLU A 482 -2.82 21.89 12.91
C GLU A 482 -3.62 21.01 11.95
N PRO A 483 -4.92 21.31 11.77
CA PRO A 483 -5.78 20.61 10.81
C PRO A 483 -5.14 20.54 9.41
N GLY A 484 -5.23 19.40 8.74
CA GLY A 484 -4.58 19.12 7.46
C GLY A 484 -3.11 18.77 7.61
N LEU A 485 -2.31 19.63 8.26
CA LEU A 485 -0.88 19.41 8.46
C LEU A 485 -0.58 18.21 9.36
N SER A 486 -1.42 17.94 10.36
CA SER A 486 -1.29 16.76 11.24
C SER A 486 -1.40 15.43 10.50
N SER A 487 -2.00 15.45 9.30
CA SER A 487 -2.12 14.27 8.44
C SER A 487 -0.92 14.05 7.52
N LEU A 488 0.03 15.01 7.43
CA LEU A 488 1.23 14.85 6.61
C LEU A 488 2.07 13.66 7.11
N ARG A 489 2.48 12.79 6.17
CA ARG A 489 3.35 11.64 6.45
C ARG A 489 4.84 12.01 6.39
N THR A 490 5.17 13.17 5.83
CA THR A 490 6.52 13.74 5.86
C THR A 490 6.47 15.26 5.94
N ILE A 491 7.47 15.85 6.61
CA ILE A 491 7.72 17.30 6.62
C ILE A 491 9.15 17.64 6.20
N ARG A 492 9.82 16.66 5.60
CA ARG A 492 11.22 16.82 5.15
C ARG A 492 11.37 17.92 4.11
N GLU A 493 12.59 18.42 3.99
CA GLU A 493 13.06 19.07 2.78
C GLU A 493 13.31 18.01 1.71
N LEU A 494 12.89 18.28 0.48
CA LEU A 494 13.13 17.39 -0.65
C LEU A 494 14.62 17.31 -0.96
N LYS A 495 15.08 16.11 -1.29
CA LYS A 495 16.44 15.82 -1.76
C LYS A 495 16.38 15.06 -3.07
N GLU A 496 17.39 15.24 -3.89
CA GLU A 496 17.59 14.40 -5.09
C GLU A 496 17.56 12.92 -4.73
N GLY A 497 16.92 12.11 -5.56
CA GLY A 497 16.74 10.68 -5.34
C GLY A 497 15.54 10.29 -4.47
N MET A 498 14.81 11.24 -3.88
CA MET A 498 13.54 10.94 -3.23
C MET A 498 12.46 10.64 -4.26
N VAL A 499 11.59 9.67 -3.97
CA VAL A 499 10.33 9.45 -4.65
C VAL A 499 9.20 9.75 -3.68
N ILE A 500 8.25 10.57 -4.13
CA ILE A 500 7.18 11.10 -3.28
C ILE A 500 5.90 11.24 -4.09
N THR A 501 4.72 10.99 -3.49
CA THR A 501 3.43 11.22 -4.12
C THR A 501 3.04 12.68 -4.08
N VAL A 502 2.25 13.14 -5.05
CA VAL A 502 1.57 14.44 -5.07
C VAL A 502 0.10 14.16 -5.31
N GLU A 503 -0.70 14.27 -4.25
CA GLU A 503 -2.08 13.77 -4.21
C GLU A 503 -3.10 14.81 -3.66
N PRO A 504 -3.12 16.06 -4.12
CA PRO A 504 -4.13 16.99 -3.63
C PRO A 504 -5.53 16.46 -3.92
N GLY A 505 -6.46 16.79 -3.02
CA GLY A 505 -7.87 16.42 -3.16
C GLY A 505 -8.81 17.54 -2.70
N CYS A 506 -10.05 17.47 -3.17
CA CYS A 506 -11.12 18.36 -2.74
C CYS A 506 -12.39 17.55 -2.51
N TYR A 507 -12.86 17.53 -1.27
CA TYR A 507 -13.95 16.66 -0.82
C TYR A 507 -15.04 17.47 -0.11
N PHE A 508 -16.29 17.00 -0.24
CA PHE A 508 -17.44 17.57 0.45
C PHE A 508 -17.90 16.61 1.55
N ILE A 509 -17.18 16.62 2.69
CA ILE A 509 -17.37 15.70 3.80
C ILE A 509 -18.23 16.37 4.88
N ASP A 510 -19.45 15.87 5.11
CA ASP A 510 -20.40 16.41 6.09
C ASP A 510 -19.77 16.55 7.50
N ALA A 511 -18.95 15.59 7.92
CA ALA A 511 -18.29 15.62 9.23
C ALA A 511 -17.31 16.80 9.40
N LEU A 512 -16.84 17.42 8.30
CA LEU A 512 -15.97 18.59 8.28
C LEU A 512 -16.75 19.88 7.97
N LEU A 513 -17.75 19.80 7.08
CA LEU A 513 -18.56 20.94 6.69
C LEU A 513 -19.49 21.40 7.82
N ARG A 514 -20.09 20.49 8.59
CA ARG A 514 -20.99 20.85 9.71
C ARG A 514 -20.29 21.69 10.79
N PRO A 515 -19.13 21.28 11.35
CA PRO A 515 -18.42 22.13 12.32
C PRO A 515 -18.01 23.48 11.74
N ALA A 516 -17.63 23.55 10.45
CA ALA A 516 -17.33 24.82 9.78
C ALA A 516 -18.57 25.73 9.63
N ARG A 517 -19.76 25.14 9.43
CA ARG A 517 -21.04 25.84 9.38
C ARG A 517 -21.47 26.36 10.75
N ASP A 518 -21.23 25.57 11.80
CA ASP A 518 -21.63 25.91 13.17
C ASP A 518 -20.69 26.93 13.82
N ASP A 519 -19.44 27.08 13.34
CA ASP A 519 -18.53 28.14 13.80
C ASP A 519 -18.88 29.49 13.17
N PRO A 520 -19.35 30.50 13.98
CA PRO A 520 -19.82 31.78 13.44
C PRO A 520 -18.78 32.59 12.66
N ILE A 521 -17.50 32.29 12.84
CA ILE A 521 -16.41 32.96 12.13
C ILE A 521 -16.11 32.25 10.83
N SER A 522 -15.88 30.93 10.86
CA SER A 522 -15.59 30.13 9.68
C SER A 522 -16.76 30.11 8.70
N SER A 523 -17.99 30.01 9.21
CA SER A 523 -19.22 29.95 8.40
C SER A 523 -19.37 31.12 7.43
N LYS A 524 -18.78 32.29 7.74
CA LYS A 524 -18.83 33.48 6.91
C LYS A 524 -18.00 33.37 5.61
N PHE A 525 -17.12 32.41 5.52
CA PHE A 525 -16.31 32.17 4.33
C PHE A 525 -16.95 31.21 3.32
N PHE A 526 -18.05 30.54 3.70
CA PHE A 526 -18.68 29.52 2.88
C PHE A 526 -20.00 30.02 2.28
N ASN A 527 -20.18 29.78 0.99
CA ASN A 527 -21.47 29.95 0.32
C ASN A 527 -22.29 28.66 0.48
N TRP A 528 -23.06 28.56 1.56
CA TRP A 528 -23.80 27.35 1.92
C TRP A 528 -24.85 26.95 0.88
N GLU A 529 -25.37 27.87 0.11
CA GLU A 529 -26.28 27.58 -1.00
C GLU A 529 -25.56 26.87 -2.15
N GLU A 530 -24.37 27.32 -2.50
CA GLU A 530 -23.54 26.65 -3.50
C GLU A 530 -23.04 25.30 -3.01
N ILE A 531 -22.59 25.20 -1.75
CA ILE A 531 -22.09 23.94 -1.14
C ILE A 531 -23.19 22.86 -1.12
N GLU A 532 -24.47 23.23 -0.90
CA GLU A 532 -25.56 22.26 -0.93
C GLU A 532 -25.71 21.57 -2.30
N LYS A 533 -25.27 22.18 -3.40
CA LYS A 533 -25.25 21.58 -4.74
C LYS A 533 -24.24 20.42 -4.86
N TYR A 534 -23.26 20.35 -3.96
CA TYR A 534 -22.26 19.30 -3.89
C TYR A 534 -22.62 18.21 -2.86
N LYS A 535 -23.85 18.24 -2.33
CA LYS A 535 -24.33 17.16 -1.49
C LYS A 535 -24.30 15.83 -2.25
N ASN A 536 -23.72 14.80 -1.66
CA ASN A 536 -23.49 13.48 -2.27
C ASN A 536 -22.54 13.50 -3.49
N PHE A 537 -21.87 14.61 -3.78
CA PHE A 537 -20.84 14.69 -4.82
C PHE A 537 -19.66 13.75 -4.52
N GLY A 538 -19.32 13.63 -3.23
CA GLY A 538 -18.12 12.93 -2.78
C GLY A 538 -16.87 13.81 -2.85
N GLY A 539 -15.93 13.47 -3.70
CA GLY A 539 -14.69 14.21 -3.86
C GLY A 539 -13.88 13.83 -5.09
N VAL A 540 -12.79 14.55 -5.26
CA VAL A 540 -11.78 14.36 -6.32
C VAL A 540 -10.40 14.29 -5.67
N ARG A 541 -9.56 13.32 -6.04
CA ARG A 541 -8.12 13.27 -5.82
C ARG A 541 -7.43 13.06 -7.15
N ILE A 542 -6.31 13.70 -7.34
CA ILE A 542 -5.41 13.50 -8.48
C ILE A 542 -4.03 13.23 -7.91
N GLU A 543 -3.48 12.06 -8.20
CA GLU A 543 -2.23 11.63 -7.63
C GLU A 543 -1.26 11.13 -8.68
N SER A 544 -0.01 11.51 -8.50
CA SER A 544 1.13 11.06 -9.30
C SER A 544 2.34 10.81 -8.43
N ASP A 545 3.18 9.87 -8.86
CA ASP A 545 4.48 9.57 -8.26
C ASP A 545 5.56 10.42 -8.90
N LEU A 546 6.30 11.16 -8.09
CA LEU A 546 7.32 12.10 -8.52
C LEU A 546 8.71 11.69 -8.02
N TYR A 547 9.65 11.61 -8.93
CA TYR A 547 11.08 11.46 -8.62
C TYR A 547 11.75 12.83 -8.57
N VAL A 548 12.38 13.17 -7.45
CA VAL A 548 13.10 14.44 -7.26
C VAL A 548 14.47 14.34 -7.92
N THR A 549 14.70 15.19 -8.93
CA THR A 549 15.97 15.30 -9.67
C THR A 549 16.85 16.40 -9.10
N ALA A 550 18.08 16.55 -9.58
CA ALA A 550 19.00 17.60 -9.14
C ALA A 550 18.47 19.04 -9.32
N GLN A 551 17.54 19.26 -10.26
CA GLN A 551 17.06 20.61 -10.62
C GLN A 551 15.54 20.77 -10.62
N GLY A 552 14.80 19.77 -10.17
CA GLY A 552 13.33 19.77 -10.18
C GLY A 552 12.77 18.41 -9.83
N CYS A 553 11.76 17.96 -10.58
CA CYS A 553 11.22 16.62 -10.45
C CYS A 553 10.83 16.02 -11.81
N LYS A 554 10.71 14.71 -11.88
CA LYS A 554 10.18 13.96 -13.01
C LYS A 554 8.90 13.24 -12.58
N ASN A 555 7.82 13.46 -13.31
CA ASN A 555 6.59 12.68 -13.12
C ASN A 555 6.77 11.28 -13.72
N MET A 556 6.57 10.26 -12.90
CA MET A 556 6.66 8.84 -13.29
C MET A 556 5.32 8.31 -13.80
N THR A 557 4.22 8.97 -13.45
CA THR A 557 2.84 8.56 -13.78
C THR A 557 2.42 9.09 -15.15
N ASN A 558 1.95 8.20 -16.02
CA ASN A 558 1.57 8.51 -17.40
C ASN A 558 0.09 8.21 -17.68
N VAL A 559 -0.80 9.02 -17.09
CA VAL A 559 -2.26 8.93 -17.29
C VAL A 559 -2.82 10.27 -17.80
N PRO A 560 -3.99 10.29 -18.45
CA PRO A 560 -4.64 11.53 -18.84
C PRO A 560 -5.02 12.36 -17.60
N ARG A 561 -4.75 13.66 -17.66
CA ARG A 561 -5.04 14.57 -16.53
C ARG A 561 -5.95 15.73 -16.92
N GLU A 562 -5.93 16.19 -18.16
CA GLU A 562 -6.87 17.22 -18.64
C GLU A 562 -8.26 16.59 -18.86
N THR A 563 -9.33 17.30 -18.54
CA THR A 563 -10.72 16.78 -18.67
C THR A 563 -11.00 16.29 -20.10
N TRP A 564 -10.54 17.03 -21.12
CA TRP A 564 -10.70 16.64 -22.52
C TRP A 564 -9.88 15.38 -22.90
N GLU A 565 -8.72 15.15 -22.28
CA GLU A 565 -7.91 13.93 -22.48
C GLU A 565 -8.64 12.71 -21.90
N ILE A 566 -9.16 12.85 -20.66
CA ILE A 566 -9.95 11.81 -19.99
C ILE A 566 -11.17 11.43 -20.83
N GLU A 567 -11.97 12.42 -21.24
CA GLU A 567 -13.15 12.18 -22.07
C GLU A 567 -12.81 11.50 -23.40
N ALA A 568 -11.68 11.88 -24.02
CA ALA A 568 -11.20 11.26 -25.25
C ALA A 568 -10.81 9.79 -25.03
N VAL A 569 -10.07 9.50 -23.96
CA VAL A 569 -9.66 8.12 -23.60
C VAL A 569 -10.88 7.25 -23.29
N MET A 570 -11.83 7.77 -22.52
CA MET A 570 -13.08 7.08 -22.20
C MET A 570 -13.94 6.82 -23.45
N ALA A 571 -13.83 7.69 -24.46
CA ALA A 571 -14.44 7.50 -25.78
C ALA A 571 -13.65 6.55 -26.71
N GLY A 572 -12.55 5.95 -26.23
CA GLY A 572 -11.74 4.97 -26.98
C GLY A 572 -10.52 5.56 -27.71
N ALA A 573 -10.17 6.82 -27.47
CA ALA A 573 -8.96 7.39 -28.08
C ALA A 573 -7.68 6.70 -27.55
N PRO A 574 -6.61 6.61 -28.35
CA PRO A 574 -5.32 6.09 -27.90
C PRO A 574 -4.68 7.01 -26.86
N TRP A 575 -3.90 6.43 -25.95
CA TRP A 575 -3.07 7.15 -25.00
C TRP A 575 -1.61 6.64 -25.10
N PRO A 576 -0.58 7.49 -25.02
CA PRO A 576 -0.69 8.96 -24.99
C PRO A 576 -1.33 9.55 -26.24
N SER A 577 -2.06 10.65 -26.06
CA SER A 577 -2.76 11.33 -27.16
C SER A 577 -1.77 11.81 -28.23
N ARG A 578 -2.06 11.47 -29.50
CA ARG A 578 -1.31 12.00 -30.66
C ARG A 578 -1.87 13.33 -31.17
N VAL A 579 -2.97 13.80 -30.60
CA VAL A 579 -3.61 15.06 -30.93
C VAL A 579 -3.09 16.13 -29.99
N SER A 580 -2.43 17.17 -30.54
CA SER A 580 -2.15 18.38 -29.77
C SER A 580 -3.50 19.02 -29.40
N GLY A 581 -3.85 19.02 -28.13
CA GLY A 581 -4.99 19.79 -27.61
C GLY A 581 -4.81 21.28 -27.87
N PRO A 582 -5.82 22.11 -27.52
CA PRO A 582 -5.66 23.57 -27.61
C PRO A 582 -4.35 23.95 -26.93
N SER A 583 -3.48 24.63 -27.68
CA SER A 583 -2.05 24.78 -27.41
C SER A 583 -1.75 25.38 -26.02
N VAL A 584 -1.72 24.52 -25.01
CA VAL A 584 -0.96 24.78 -23.80
C VAL A 584 0.40 24.10 -24.05
N ALA A 585 1.45 24.88 -24.20
CA ALA A 585 2.78 24.36 -24.48
C ALA A 585 3.21 23.45 -23.31
N ARG A 586 3.33 22.15 -23.59
CA ARG A 586 3.89 21.20 -22.61
C ARG A 586 5.39 21.41 -22.49
N THR A 587 5.91 21.40 -21.29
CA THR A 587 7.35 21.27 -21.04
C THR A 587 7.79 19.84 -21.37
N GLU A 588 9.08 19.58 -21.51
CA GLU A 588 9.65 18.23 -21.69
C GLU A 588 9.23 17.23 -20.59
N ASN A 589 8.70 17.75 -19.47
CA ASN A 589 8.14 16.98 -18.36
C ASN A 589 6.60 16.79 -18.43
N GLY A 590 5.96 17.07 -19.56
CA GLY A 590 4.52 16.88 -19.75
C GLY A 590 3.62 17.95 -19.13
N MET A 591 4.17 19.08 -18.67
CA MET A 591 3.41 20.16 -18.02
C MET A 591 3.08 21.33 -18.95
N PRO A 592 1.94 22.02 -18.76
CA PRO A 592 1.65 23.27 -19.45
C PRO A 592 2.61 24.37 -19.00
N LYS A 593 3.15 25.13 -19.94
CA LYS A 593 3.83 26.43 -19.64
C LYS A 593 2.79 27.41 -19.12
N ALA A 594 3.09 28.06 -18.00
CA ALA A 594 2.25 29.08 -17.40
C ALA A 594 1.99 30.27 -18.37
#